data_a5443bea2ea7fdc0c48b23dc3e63f5c6
#
_entry.id   a5443bea2ea7fdc0c48b23dc3e63f5c6
#
_cell.length_a   1.000
_cell.length_b   1.000
_cell.length_c   1.000
_cell.angle_alpha   90.00
_cell.angle_beta   90.00
_cell.angle_gamma   90.00
#
_symmetry.space_group_name_H-M   'P 1'
#
loop_
_entity.id
_entity.type
_entity.pdbx_description
1 polymer ?
#
loop_
_entity_poly.entity_id
_entity_poly.type
_entity_poly.pdbx_seq_one_letter_code
_entity_poly.pdbx_strand_id
1 'polypeptide(L)'
;SVLRQLGGKNRLENLNSAIARLGGELYADVAFQKVTQISKHYMENQETSRYYGAGYIAQFGVTNPASLRRTSALGYSENIYNLLSPKFLPYYVSGFLSSTKDYSLNGYSLRDLGNELHADKRRTELINREQALMIVESQLQAIADSGKNVMVSGGNLYALNGVKHVIDAPMTATEYVIVDETIPLYEMILHGCVDYTGQALNTIVSDDWQAKLLKMVEYGASPRYTFTAQQASDMKHMALTRLYAT
;
A
#
# COMPACT_ATOMS: atom_id res chain seq x y z
N SER A 1 13.63 12.85 4.16
CA SER A 1 15.08 12.61 3.95
C SER A 1 15.43 11.17 4.29
N VAL A 2 16.31 10.55 3.51
CA VAL A 2 16.81 9.20 3.82
C VAL A 2 17.61 9.27 5.13
N LEU A 3 17.28 8.39 6.08
CA LEU A 3 17.93 8.38 7.39
C LEU A 3 19.44 8.07 7.24
N ARG A 4 20.27 8.75 8.01
CA ARG A 4 21.73 8.51 8.04
C ARG A 4 22.07 7.06 8.38
N GLN A 5 21.26 6.42 9.23
CA GLN A 5 21.40 4.99 9.59
C GLN A 5 21.27 4.07 8.38
N LEU A 6 20.48 4.44 7.38
CA LEU A 6 20.33 3.73 6.09
C LEU A 6 21.39 4.15 5.06
N GLY A 7 22.34 4.99 5.45
CA GLY A 7 23.44 5.44 4.60
C GLY A 7 23.19 6.73 3.82
N GLY A 8 22.06 7.39 4.03
CA GLY A 8 21.74 8.66 3.40
C GLY A 8 21.57 8.60 1.88
N LYS A 9 21.60 9.76 1.23
CA LYS A 9 21.35 9.92 -0.20
C LYS A 9 22.34 9.14 -1.06
N ASN A 10 23.63 9.23 -0.78
CA ASN A 10 24.68 8.60 -1.61
C ASN A 10 24.52 7.07 -1.67
N ARG A 11 24.19 6.41 -0.57
CA ARG A 11 23.97 4.96 -0.57
C ARG A 11 22.71 4.56 -1.32
N LEU A 12 21.67 5.39 -1.28
CA LEU A 12 20.47 5.18 -2.07
C LEU A 12 20.77 5.29 -3.58
N GLU A 13 21.58 6.27 -3.98
CA GLU A 13 22.02 6.44 -5.37
C GLU A 13 22.88 5.27 -5.85
N ASN A 14 23.79 4.78 -5.01
CA ASN A 14 24.58 3.59 -5.29
C ASN A 14 23.70 2.33 -5.43
N LEU A 15 22.70 2.19 -4.57
CA LEU A 15 21.73 1.09 -4.65
C LEU A 15 20.94 1.17 -5.96
N ASN A 16 20.41 2.34 -6.29
CA ASN A 16 19.68 2.52 -7.56
C ASN A 16 20.56 2.19 -8.77
N SER A 17 21.81 2.63 -8.77
CA SER A 17 22.76 2.33 -9.83
C SER A 17 23.06 0.81 -9.94
N ALA A 18 23.16 0.12 -8.82
CA ALA A 18 23.36 -1.32 -8.79
C ALA A 18 22.15 -2.09 -9.35
N ILE A 19 20.93 -1.69 -8.95
CA ILE A 19 19.68 -2.26 -9.43
C ILE A 19 19.52 -2.01 -10.95
N ALA A 20 19.80 -0.79 -11.40
CA ALA A 20 19.73 -0.43 -12.83
C ALA A 20 20.68 -1.25 -13.72
N ARG A 21 21.88 -1.62 -13.22
CA ARG A 21 22.80 -2.52 -13.93
C ARG A 21 22.22 -3.92 -14.14
N LEU A 22 21.30 -4.34 -13.30
CA LEU A 22 20.58 -5.61 -13.38
C LEU A 22 19.27 -5.49 -14.18
N GLY A 23 18.99 -4.33 -14.78
CA GLY A 23 17.76 -4.05 -15.51
C GLY A 23 16.54 -3.79 -14.61
N GLY A 24 16.75 -3.59 -13.31
CA GLY A 24 15.69 -3.32 -12.35
C GLY A 24 15.42 -1.85 -12.14
N GLU A 25 14.32 -1.55 -11.45
CA GLU A 25 13.89 -0.20 -11.07
C GLU A 25 13.71 -0.11 -9.55
N LEU A 26 14.05 1.04 -8.97
CA LEU A 26 13.91 1.32 -7.54
C LEU A 26 12.73 2.24 -7.29
N TYR A 27 11.78 1.77 -6.49
CA TYR A 27 10.60 2.52 -6.05
C TYR A 27 10.70 2.82 -4.55
N ALA A 28 10.38 4.06 -4.16
CA ALA A 28 10.23 4.39 -2.75
C ALA A 28 8.78 4.12 -2.31
N ASP A 29 8.63 3.33 -1.25
CA ASP A 29 7.32 3.01 -0.69
C ASP A 29 6.85 4.10 0.27
N VAL A 30 5.60 4.56 0.09
CA VAL A 30 5.00 5.64 0.87
C VAL A 30 3.51 5.39 1.14
N ALA A 31 3.08 5.75 2.35
CA ALA A 31 1.67 5.82 2.73
C ALA A 31 1.31 7.28 3.03
N PHE A 32 0.17 7.74 2.55
CA PHE A 32 -0.31 9.10 2.75
C PHE A 32 -1.58 9.15 3.61
N GLN A 33 -2.44 8.14 3.52
CA GLN A 33 -3.74 8.12 4.19
C GLN A 33 -3.70 7.45 5.56
N LYS A 34 -2.78 6.49 5.76
CA LYS A 34 -2.61 5.77 7.03
C LYS A 34 -1.51 6.41 7.86
N VAL A 35 -1.86 7.01 8.97
CA VAL A 35 -0.92 7.72 9.85
C VAL A 35 -0.76 6.96 11.16
N THR A 36 0.48 6.71 11.56
CA THR A 36 0.76 6.13 12.88
C THR A 36 0.59 7.17 13.97
N GLN A 37 0.08 6.77 15.13
CA GLN A 37 -0.13 7.66 16.28
C GLN A 37 1.15 8.32 16.81
N ILE A 38 2.31 7.80 16.44
CA ILE A 38 3.63 8.25 16.90
C ILE A 38 4.25 9.30 15.97
N SER A 39 3.58 9.68 14.88
CA SER A 39 4.13 10.65 13.93
C SER A 39 4.27 12.04 14.56
N LYS A 40 5.50 12.56 14.62
CA LYS A 40 5.83 13.86 15.25
C LYS A 40 5.35 15.09 14.47
N HIS A 41 4.96 14.92 13.21
CA HIS A 41 4.60 16.02 12.30
C HIS A 41 3.11 16.06 11.96
N TYR A 42 2.31 15.33 12.72
CA TYR A 42 0.90 15.13 12.49
C TYR A 42 0.08 15.61 13.68
N MET A 43 -0.90 16.47 13.41
CA MET A 43 -1.81 16.99 14.43
C MET A 43 -3.10 16.16 14.46
N GLU A 44 -3.13 15.13 15.31
CA GLU A 44 -4.21 14.15 15.39
C GLU A 44 -5.61 14.79 15.44
N ASN A 45 -5.78 15.81 16.26
CA ASN A 45 -7.08 16.46 16.43
C ASN A 45 -7.54 17.27 15.21
N GLN A 46 -6.63 17.74 14.39
CA GLN A 46 -6.92 18.61 13.24
C GLN A 46 -6.94 17.85 11.93
N GLU A 47 -6.04 16.89 11.76
CA GLU A 47 -5.73 16.29 10.47
C GLU A 47 -6.37 14.90 10.26
N THR A 48 -6.90 14.26 11.33
CA THR A 48 -7.62 12.99 11.18
C THR A 48 -9.04 13.16 10.68
N SER A 49 -9.47 12.22 9.87
CA SER A 49 -10.88 12.03 9.54
C SER A 49 -11.70 11.67 10.77
N ARG A 50 -12.96 12.08 10.77
CA ARG A 50 -13.90 11.85 11.88
C ARG A 50 -15.08 11.00 11.44
N TYR A 51 -15.58 10.17 12.37
CA TYR A 51 -16.87 9.50 12.21
C TYR A 51 -18.02 10.48 12.51
N TYR A 52 -19.18 10.20 11.92
CA TYR A 52 -20.38 11.02 12.10
C TYR A 52 -20.86 11.02 13.58
N GLY A 53 -21.28 12.19 14.04
CA GLY A 53 -22.00 12.39 15.30
C GLY A 53 -21.13 12.58 16.54
N ALA A 54 -20.22 11.69 16.84
CA ALA A 54 -19.49 11.68 18.12
C ALA A 54 -18.08 12.28 18.07
N GLY A 55 -17.62 12.75 16.89
CA GLY A 55 -16.28 13.31 16.73
C GLY A 55 -15.13 12.32 16.95
N TYR A 56 -15.44 11.01 16.95
CA TYR A 56 -14.40 9.99 17.07
C TYR A 56 -13.47 9.98 15.86
N ILE A 57 -12.20 9.75 16.12
CA ILE A 57 -11.17 9.61 15.11
C ILE A 57 -11.47 8.38 14.25
N ALA A 58 -11.43 8.54 12.95
CA ALA A 58 -11.54 7.43 12.02
C ALA A 58 -10.21 6.66 11.99
N GLN A 59 -10.30 5.36 12.24
CA GLN A 59 -9.14 4.47 12.29
C GLN A 59 -9.31 3.33 11.31
N PHE A 60 -8.21 2.98 10.66
CA PHE A 60 -8.10 1.75 9.89
C PHE A 60 -7.61 0.63 10.81
N GLY A 61 -8.30 -0.47 10.80
CA GLY A 61 -7.89 -1.68 11.51
C GLY A 61 -8.30 -2.91 10.71
N VAL A 62 -7.55 -3.98 10.84
CA VAL A 62 -7.89 -5.25 10.21
C VAL A 62 -9.15 -5.80 10.87
N THR A 63 -10.14 -6.13 10.05
CA THR A 63 -11.40 -6.74 10.55
C THR A 63 -11.20 -8.25 10.64
N ASN A 64 -11.49 -8.83 11.78
CA ASN A 64 -11.54 -10.28 11.91
C ASN A 64 -12.73 -10.81 11.10
N PRO A 65 -12.51 -11.66 10.08
CA PRO A 65 -13.58 -12.12 9.20
C PRO A 65 -14.66 -12.94 9.93
N ALA A 66 -14.32 -13.61 11.03
CA ALA A 66 -15.27 -14.43 11.78
C ALA A 66 -16.16 -13.60 12.70
N SER A 67 -15.64 -12.54 13.32
CA SER A 67 -16.39 -11.73 14.30
C SER A 67 -16.88 -10.40 13.75
N LEU A 68 -16.45 -10.00 12.55
CA LEU A 68 -16.65 -8.70 11.92
C LEU A 68 -16.24 -7.51 12.82
N ARG A 69 -15.49 -7.80 13.88
CA ARG A 69 -14.94 -6.77 14.78
C ARG A 69 -13.54 -6.40 14.31
N ARG A 70 -13.22 -5.11 14.45
CA ARG A 70 -11.84 -4.67 14.31
C ARG A 70 -11.04 -5.31 15.43
N THR A 71 -10.09 -6.13 15.07
CA THR A 71 -9.10 -6.64 16.00
C THR A 71 -7.80 -5.96 15.69
N SER A 72 -7.11 -5.48 16.73
CA SER A 72 -5.67 -5.44 16.65
C SER A 72 -5.24 -6.89 16.42
N ALA A 73 -4.78 -7.22 15.21
CA ALA A 73 -4.25 -8.54 14.98
C ALA A 73 -3.17 -8.78 16.03
N LEU A 74 -3.37 -9.78 16.89
CA LEU A 74 -2.47 -10.17 17.98
C LEU A 74 -2.39 -9.28 19.22
N GLY A 75 -3.38 -8.41 19.50
CA GLY A 75 -3.38 -7.65 20.76
C GLY A 75 -2.34 -6.52 20.84
N TYR A 76 -1.62 -6.24 19.77
CA TYR A 76 -0.70 -5.11 19.67
C TYR A 76 -1.39 -3.94 18.97
N SER A 77 -1.30 -2.76 19.57
CA SER A 77 -1.84 -1.49 19.03
C SER A 77 -1.13 -1.03 17.74
N GLU A 78 -0.11 -1.71 17.31
CA GLU A 78 0.74 -1.35 16.17
C GLU A 78 0.06 -1.43 14.80
N ASN A 79 -1.09 -2.11 14.70
CA ASN A 79 -1.83 -2.28 13.45
C ASN A 79 -3.05 -1.34 13.33
N ILE A 80 -3.18 -0.39 14.23
CA ILE A 80 -4.23 0.63 14.15
C ILE A 80 -3.61 1.93 13.65
N TYR A 81 -4.07 2.38 12.48
CA TYR A 81 -3.66 3.64 11.89
C TYR A 81 -4.81 4.65 11.98
N ASN A 82 -4.49 5.89 12.28
CA ASN A 82 -5.45 6.98 12.09
C ASN A 82 -5.56 7.27 10.59
N LEU A 83 -6.76 7.61 10.14
CA LEU A 83 -6.98 8.00 8.75
C LEU A 83 -6.83 9.52 8.61
N LEU A 84 -5.91 9.93 7.75
CA LEU A 84 -5.72 11.34 7.40
C LEU A 84 -6.98 11.87 6.71
N SER A 85 -7.44 13.06 7.06
CA SER A 85 -8.53 13.70 6.32
C SER A 85 -8.08 13.98 4.88
N PRO A 86 -8.92 13.64 3.87
CA PRO A 86 -8.59 13.88 2.46
C PRO A 86 -8.22 15.34 2.16
N LYS A 87 -8.70 16.29 2.96
CA LYS A 87 -8.36 17.70 2.88
C LYS A 87 -6.85 17.97 2.93
N PHE A 88 -6.11 17.22 3.75
CA PHE A 88 -4.67 17.43 3.97
C PHE A 88 -3.80 16.61 3.01
N LEU A 89 -4.40 15.74 2.22
CA LEU A 89 -3.67 14.92 1.26
C LEU A 89 -2.80 15.72 0.29
N PRO A 90 -3.30 16.83 -0.34
CA PRO A 90 -2.49 17.67 -1.21
C PRO A 90 -1.25 18.25 -0.53
N TYR A 91 -1.37 18.64 0.73
CA TYR A 91 -0.25 19.18 1.51
C TYR A 91 0.86 18.15 1.70
N TYR A 92 0.51 16.93 2.11
CA TYR A 92 1.49 15.86 2.32
C TYR A 92 2.10 15.35 1.02
N VAL A 93 1.32 15.20 -0.04
CA VAL A 93 1.81 14.80 -1.36
C VAL A 93 2.78 15.83 -1.92
N SER A 94 2.44 17.12 -1.90
CA SER A 94 3.32 18.17 -2.40
C SER A 94 4.63 18.26 -1.60
N GLY A 95 4.55 18.14 -0.27
CA GLY A 95 5.71 18.10 0.61
C GLY A 95 6.62 16.90 0.33
N PHE A 96 6.02 15.73 0.09
CA PHE A 96 6.75 14.53 -0.27
C PHE A 96 7.46 14.68 -1.62
N LEU A 97 6.77 15.11 -2.66
CA LEU A 97 7.33 15.32 -3.99
C LEU A 97 8.49 16.33 -3.95
N SER A 98 8.31 17.45 -3.24
CA SER A 98 9.38 18.45 -3.04
C SER A 98 10.59 17.87 -2.33
N SER A 99 10.38 17.04 -1.30
CA SER A 99 11.46 16.46 -0.51
C SER A 99 12.21 15.32 -1.21
N THR A 100 11.58 14.67 -2.19
CA THR A 100 12.15 13.54 -2.93
C THR A 100 12.61 13.89 -4.34
N LYS A 101 12.40 15.13 -4.77
CA LYS A 101 12.73 15.61 -6.11
C LYS A 101 14.16 15.28 -6.55
N ASP A 102 15.13 15.45 -5.65
CA ASP A 102 16.56 15.29 -5.93
C ASP A 102 17.07 13.87 -5.70
N TYR A 103 16.18 12.90 -5.44
CA TYR A 103 16.59 11.50 -5.29
C TYR A 103 16.51 10.75 -6.61
N SER A 104 17.53 9.96 -6.89
CA SER A 104 17.60 9.07 -8.04
C SER A 104 16.69 7.86 -7.83
N LEU A 105 15.37 8.05 -7.93
CA LEU A 105 14.36 7.00 -7.85
C LEU A 105 13.69 6.84 -9.21
N ASN A 106 13.34 5.61 -9.58
CA ASN A 106 12.58 5.34 -10.79
C ASN A 106 11.08 5.65 -10.58
N GLY A 107 10.57 5.42 -9.36
CA GLY A 107 9.17 5.63 -9.08
C GLY A 107 8.82 5.67 -7.60
N TYR A 108 7.53 5.73 -7.34
CA TYR A 108 6.91 5.67 -6.02
C TYR A 108 5.93 4.51 -5.93
N SER A 109 6.01 3.75 -4.83
CA SER A 109 5.07 2.70 -4.46
C SER A 109 4.05 3.27 -3.46
N LEU A 110 2.82 3.45 -3.91
CA LEU A 110 1.74 4.07 -3.14
C LEU A 110 0.97 3.00 -2.39
N ARG A 111 1.25 2.86 -1.11
CA ARG A 111 0.72 1.77 -0.27
C ARG A 111 -0.78 1.85 -0.06
N ASP A 112 -1.37 3.03 -0.02
CA ASP A 112 -2.75 3.26 0.39
C ASP A 112 -3.60 4.09 -0.57
N LEU A 113 -3.02 4.92 -1.44
CA LEU A 113 -3.79 5.74 -2.37
C LEU A 113 -4.53 4.93 -3.43
N GLY A 114 -4.03 3.75 -3.77
CA GLY A 114 -4.62 2.88 -4.79
C GLY A 114 -5.82 2.05 -4.31
N ASN A 115 -5.95 1.83 -2.99
CA ASN A 115 -6.94 0.88 -2.46
C ASN A 115 -7.80 1.43 -1.32
N GLU A 116 -7.43 2.55 -0.71
CA GLU A 116 -8.16 3.15 0.39
C GLU A 116 -8.92 4.39 -0.06
N LEU A 117 -10.22 4.40 0.22
CA LEU A 117 -11.07 5.57 -0.04
C LEU A 117 -12.05 5.76 1.12
N HIS A 118 -11.88 6.84 1.85
CA HIS A 118 -12.70 7.14 3.02
C HIS A 118 -13.19 8.57 3.03
N ALA A 119 -14.28 8.81 3.77
CA ALA A 119 -14.87 10.11 3.97
C ALA A 119 -14.35 10.75 5.28
N ASP A 120 -14.30 12.08 5.33
CA ASP A 120 -14.20 12.82 6.59
C ASP A 120 -15.58 13.38 6.96
N LYS A 121 -16.17 12.84 8.03
CA LYS A 121 -17.50 13.23 8.50
C LYS A 121 -17.44 14.29 9.62
N ARG A 122 -16.46 15.16 9.56
CA ARG A 122 -16.30 16.29 10.45
C ARG A 122 -17.48 17.26 10.27
N ARG A 123 -18.09 17.71 11.38
CA ARG A 123 -19.29 18.57 11.33
C ARG A 123 -19.06 19.93 10.65
N THR A 124 -17.86 20.47 10.75
CA THR A 124 -17.52 21.80 10.21
C THR A 124 -17.18 21.76 8.72
N GLU A 125 -16.74 20.60 8.22
CA GLU A 125 -16.28 20.44 6.86
C GLU A 125 -16.40 18.98 6.45
N LEU A 126 -17.57 18.62 5.99
CA LEU A 126 -17.89 17.27 5.53
C LEU A 126 -17.23 17.03 4.15
N ILE A 127 -16.44 15.97 4.04
CA ILE A 127 -15.94 15.45 2.77
C ILE A 127 -16.54 14.07 2.58
N ASN A 128 -17.43 13.91 1.61
CA ASN A 128 -18.02 12.61 1.28
C ASN A 128 -17.01 11.76 0.47
N ARG A 129 -17.35 10.49 0.20
CA ARG A 129 -16.43 9.59 -0.52
C ARG A 129 -16.18 10.01 -1.97
N GLU A 130 -17.16 10.62 -2.63
CA GLU A 130 -17.02 11.10 -3.98
C GLU A 130 -16.06 12.29 -4.06
N GLN A 131 -16.19 13.25 -3.14
CA GLN A 131 -15.25 14.35 -3.02
C GLN A 131 -13.83 13.86 -2.64
N ALA A 132 -13.74 12.87 -1.76
CA ALA A 132 -12.47 12.24 -1.43
C ALA A 132 -11.84 11.55 -2.65
N LEU A 133 -12.65 10.90 -3.50
CA LEU A 133 -12.20 10.29 -4.75
C LEU A 133 -11.56 11.35 -5.67
N MET A 134 -12.23 12.46 -5.90
CA MET A 134 -11.70 13.56 -6.73
C MET A 134 -10.35 14.08 -6.19
N ILE A 135 -10.23 14.20 -4.87
CA ILE A 135 -8.97 14.60 -4.23
C ILE A 135 -7.89 13.54 -4.48
N VAL A 136 -8.18 12.27 -4.25
CA VAL A 136 -7.22 11.17 -4.44
C VAL A 136 -6.76 11.09 -5.91
N GLU A 137 -7.69 11.14 -6.86
CA GLU A 137 -7.37 11.13 -8.30
C GLU A 137 -6.48 12.31 -8.69
N SER A 138 -6.76 13.50 -8.17
CA SER A 138 -5.92 14.68 -8.42
C SER A 138 -4.50 14.51 -7.85
N GLN A 139 -4.34 13.83 -6.71
CA GLN A 139 -3.03 13.55 -6.14
C GLN A 139 -2.28 12.44 -6.89
N LEU A 140 -2.98 11.39 -7.34
CA LEU A 140 -2.39 10.37 -8.21
C LEU A 140 -1.87 10.99 -9.51
N GLN A 141 -2.65 11.89 -10.11
CA GLN A 141 -2.22 12.64 -11.29
C GLN A 141 -1.00 13.52 -11.01
N ALA A 142 -0.98 14.27 -9.90
CA ALA A 142 0.15 15.11 -9.52
C ALA A 142 1.44 14.29 -9.30
N ILE A 143 1.31 13.05 -8.76
CA ILE A 143 2.44 12.14 -8.60
C ILE A 143 2.92 11.63 -9.97
N ALA A 144 2.01 11.26 -10.87
CA ALA A 144 2.36 10.84 -12.22
C ALA A 144 3.04 11.97 -13.01
N ASP A 145 2.52 13.19 -12.90
CA ASP A 145 3.10 14.39 -13.56
C ASP A 145 4.49 14.78 -13.04
N SER A 146 4.91 14.22 -11.89
CA SER A 146 6.28 14.39 -11.39
C SER A 146 7.35 13.73 -12.27
N GLY A 147 6.95 12.96 -13.28
CA GLY A 147 7.84 12.21 -14.17
C GLY A 147 8.42 10.94 -13.55
N LYS A 148 7.87 10.49 -12.41
CA LYS A 148 8.22 9.22 -11.75
C LYS A 148 7.17 8.15 -12.04
N ASN A 149 7.63 6.92 -12.22
CA ASN A 149 6.72 5.78 -12.38
C ASN A 149 5.86 5.60 -11.12
N VAL A 150 4.61 5.21 -11.30
CA VAL A 150 3.69 4.95 -10.20
C VAL A 150 3.42 3.45 -10.07
N MET A 151 3.56 2.96 -8.86
CA MET A 151 3.16 1.63 -8.43
C MET A 151 2.10 1.77 -7.34
N VAL A 152 1.03 0.98 -7.38
CA VAL A 152 -0.01 0.99 -6.35
C VAL A 152 -0.17 -0.39 -5.73
N SER A 153 -0.57 -0.43 -4.46
CA SER A 153 -0.97 -1.66 -3.78
C SER A 153 -2.48 -1.85 -3.87
N GLY A 154 -2.92 -3.04 -4.26
CA GLY A 154 -4.33 -3.41 -4.39
C GLY A 154 -5.06 -2.83 -5.61
N GLY A 155 -4.77 -1.63 -6.02
CA GLY A 155 -5.18 -0.97 -7.27
C GLY A 155 -6.67 -1.02 -7.63
N ASN A 156 -7.52 -0.23 -6.96
CA ASN A 156 -8.89 -0.02 -7.45
C ASN A 156 -8.90 0.67 -8.81
N LEU A 157 -9.97 0.49 -9.60
CA LEU A 157 -10.06 1.00 -10.98
C LEU A 157 -9.76 2.50 -11.11
N TYR A 158 -10.15 3.31 -10.13
CA TYR A 158 -9.87 4.75 -10.15
C TYR A 158 -8.36 5.08 -10.11
N ALA A 159 -7.55 4.17 -9.56
CA ALA A 159 -6.12 4.39 -9.39
C ALA A 159 -5.28 3.91 -10.58
N LEU A 160 -5.88 3.24 -11.56
CA LEU A 160 -5.12 2.59 -12.64
C LEU A 160 -4.63 3.54 -13.73
N ASN A 161 -5.16 4.77 -13.77
CA ASN A 161 -4.72 5.74 -14.76
C ASN A 161 -3.27 6.20 -14.49
N GLY A 162 -2.37 5.94 -15.44
CA GLY A 162 -0.95 6.30 -15.32
C GLY A 162 -0.12 5.42 -14.39
N VAL A 163 -0.67 4.30 -13.91
CA VAL A 163 0.05 3.33 -13.08
C VAL A 163 0.83 2.36 -13.96
N LYS A 164 2.09 2.13 -13.62
CA LYS A 164 2.96 1.17 -14.30
C LYS A 164 2.85 -0.24 -13.72
N HIS A 165 2.74 -0.33 -12.39
CA HIS A 165 2.70 -1.62 -11.69
C HIS A 165 1.62 -1.64 -10.61
N VAL A 166 0.97 -2.80 -10.45
CA VAL A 166 0.07 -3.09 -9.34
C VAL A 166 0.62 -4.23 -8.51
N ILE A 167 0.83 -4.02 -7.22
CA ILE A 167 1.20 -5.08 -6.27
C ILE A 167 0.00 -5.45 -5.39
N ASP A 168 0.00 -6.65 -4.85
CA ASP A 168 -1.10 -7.18 -4.05
C ASP A 168 -2.45 -7.16 -4.79
N ALA A 169 -2.46 -7.40 -6.10
CA ALA A 169 -3.69 -7.59 -6.86
C ALA A 169 -4.51 -8.74 -6.26
N PRO A 170 -5.85 -8.62 -6.19
CA PRO A 170 -6.70 -9.65 -5.62
C PRO A 170 -6.68 -10.92 -6.50
N MET A 171 -6.08 -12.01 -6.01
CA MET A 171 -6.03 -13.30 -6.73
C MET A 171 -7.20 -14.22 -6.40
N THR A 172 -8.10 -13.82 -5.52
CA THR A 172 -9.28 -14.57 -5.11
C THR A 172 -10.46 -13.64 -4.93
N ALA A 173 -11.66 -14.08 -5.28
CA ALA A 173 -12.88 -13.40 -4.92
C ALA A 173 -13.34 -13.82 -3.51
N THR A 174 -14.41 -13.21 -3.03
CA THR A 174 -15.08 -13.58 -1.78
C THR A 174 -15.74 -14.95 -1.99
N GLU A 175 -15.21 -15.98 -1.36
CA GLU A 175 -15.73 -17.35 -1.44
C GLU A 175 -16.95 -17.50 -0.52
N TYR A 176 -18.10 -16.95 -0.92
CA TYR A 176 -19.37 -17.28 -0.27
C TYR A 176 -19.86 -18.66 -0.75
N VAL A 177 -20.57 -19.37 0.12
CA VAL A 177 -21.16 -20.71 -0.17
C VAL A 177 -22.02 -20.73 -1.45
N ILE A 178 -22.52 -19.59 -1.89
CA ILE A 178 -23.34 -19.41 -3.08
C ILE A 178 -22.53 -19.14 -4.36
N VAL A 179 -21.21 -19.06 -4.26
CA VAL A 179 -20.32 -18.77 -5.41
C VAL A 179 -19.69 -20.08 -5.86
N ASP A 180 -20.00 -20.51 -7.07
CA ASP A 180 -19.46 -21.75 -7.64
C ASP A 180 -18.01 -21.56 -8.14
N GLU A 181 -17.75 -20.44 -8.85
CA GLU A 181 -16.44 -20.16 -9.43
C GLU A 181 -16.09 -18.68 -9.36
N THR A 182 -14.80 -18.38 -9.27
CA THR A 182 -14.27 -17.01 -9.34
C THR A 182 -13.86 -16.68 -10.76
N ILE A 183 -14.46 -15.64 -11.33
CA ILE A 183 -14.01 -15.07 -12.60
C ILE A 183 -12.95 -13.99 -12.30
N PRO A 184 -11.71 -14.10 -12.83
CA PRO A 184 -10.63 -13.15 -12.58
C PRO A 184 -10.81 -11.87 -13.43
N LEU A 185 -11.94 -11.19 -13.27
CA LEU A 185 -12.30 -10.04 -14.10
C LEU A 185 -11.28 -8.90 -14.00
N TYR A 186 -10.73 -8.69 -12.80
CA TYR A 186 -9.73 -7.66 -12.56
C TYR A 186 -8.46 -7.94 -13.36
N GLU A 187 -7.94 -9.16 -13.29
CA GLU A 187 -6.75 -9.59 -14.00
C GLU A 187 -6.97 -9.59 -15.52
N MET A 188 -8.16 -9.99 -15.97
CA MET A 188 -8.53 -9.93 -17.39
C MET A 188 -8.50 -8.50 -17.93
N ILE A 189 -8.88 -7.51 -17.13
CA ILE A 189 -8.82 -6.10 -17.51
C ILE A 189 -7.38 -5.59 -17.53
N LEU A 190 -6.55 -5.98 -16.56
CA LEU A 190 -5.18 -5.50 -16.43
C LEU A 190 -4.21 -6.19 -17.40
N HIS A 191 -4.48 -7.44 -17.77
CA HIS A 191 -3.56 -8.25 -18.55
C HIS A 191 -3.16 -7.59 -19.86
N GLY A 192 -1.86 -7.42 -20.05
CA GLY A 192 -1.30 -6.74 -21.22
C GLY A 192 -1.32 -5.20 -21.17
N CYS A 193 -1.96 -4.60 -20.16
CA CYS A 193 -2.02 -3.15 -19.99
C CYS A 193 -1.13 -2.65 -18.85
N VAL A 194 -1.10 -3.38 -17.74
CA VAL A 194 -0.37 -3.04 -16.53
C VAL A 194 0.28 -4.29 -15.98
N ASP A 195 1.53 -4.20 -15.54
CA ASP A 195 2.19 -5.31 -14.84
C ASP A 195 1.62 -5.44 -13.42
N TYR A 196 1.25 -6.65 -13.02
CA TYR A 196 0.69 -6.87 -11.69
C TYR A 196 1.25 -8.13 -11.02
N THR A 197 1.21 -8.11 -9.69
CA THR A 197 1.61 -9.24 -8.85
C THR A 197 0.55 -9.52 -7.81
N GLY A 198 0.40 -10.76 -7.41
CA GLY A 198 -0.37 -11.11 -6.23
C GLY A 198 0.39 -10.85 -4.93
N GLN A 199 -0.07 -11.48 -3.86
CA GLN A 199 0.59 -11.47 -2.56
C GLN A 199 2.02 -12.04 -2.66
N ALA A 200 2.96 -11.49 -1.88
CA ALA A 200 4.32 -12.01 -1.85
C ALA A 200 4.35 -13.50 -1.46
N LEU A 201 4.98 -14.33 -2.29
CA LEU A 201 4.99 -15.79 -2.15
C LEU A 201 5.59 -16.25 -0.81
N ASN A 202 6.61 -15.55 -0.35
CA ASN A 202 7.28 -15.85 0.91
C ASN A 202 6.57 -15.32 2.16
N THR A 203 5.44 -14.64 2.03
CA THR A 203 4.61 -14.22 3.18
C THR A 203 3.40 -15.12 3.39
N ILE A 204 3.24 -16.14 2.57
CA ILE A 204 2.10 -17.06 2.62
C ILE A 204 2.30 -18.04 3.78
N VAL A 205 1.40 -17.98 4.75
CA VAL A 205 1.49 -18.79 5.99
C VAL A 205 1.04 -20.23 5.78
N SER A 206 0.28 -20.52 4.72
CA SER A 206 -0.24 -21.85 4.43
C SER A 206 0.79 -22.72 3.72
N ASP A 207 0.71 -24.05 3.94
CA ASP A 207 1.55 -25.04 3.25
C ASP A 207 1.24 -25.13 1.74
N ASP A 208 0.28 -24.33 1.27
CA ASP A 208 -0.24 -24.33 -0.09
C ASP A 208 0.35 -23.20 -0.97
N TRP A 209 1.63 -22.88 -0.77
CA TRP A 209 2.31 -21.85 -1.58
C TRP A 209 2.38 -22.23 -3.07
N GLN A 210 2.43 -23.55 -3.38
CA GLN A 210 2.48 -24.04 -4.75
C GLN A 210 1.17 -23.75 -5.50
N ALA A 211 0.01 -24.01 -4.87
CA ALA A 211 -1.29 -23.70 -5.48
C ALA A 211 -1.43 -22.19 -5.70
N LYS A 212 -0.95 -21.37 -4.77
CA LYS A 212 -0.95 -19.90 -4.95
C LYS A 212 -0.01 -19.45 -6.06
N LEU A 213 1.16 -20.05 -6.20
CA LEU A 213 2.04 -19.79 -7.33
C LEU A 213 1.38 -20.18 -8.66
N LEU A 214 0.76 -21.37 -8.73
CA LEU A 214 0.04 -21.80 -9.91
C LEU A 214 -1.14 -20.88 -10.24
N LYS A 215 -1.84 -20.39 -9.21
CA LYS A 215 -2.92 -19.42 -9.37
C LYS A 215 -2.41 -18.08 -9.94
N MET A 216 -1.25 -17.61 -9.50
CA MET A 216 -0.63 -16.42 -10.06
C MET A 216 -0.24 -16.63 -11.54
N VAL A 217 0.29 -17.79 -11.88
CA VAL A 217 0.61 -18.14 -13.27
C VAL A 217 -0.65 -18.21 -14.11
N GLU A 218 -1.70 -18.86 -13.62
CA GLU A 218 -3.01 -18.95 -14.28
C GLU A 218 -3.57 -17.56 -14.60
N TYR A 219 -3.43 -16.62 -13.67
CA TYR A 219 -3.94 -15.24 -13.82
C TYR A 219 -2.95 -14.28 -14.50
N GLY A 220 -1.80 -14.77 -14.96
CA GLY A 220 -0.78 -13.95 -15.63
C GLY A 220 -0.05 -12.96 -14.73
N ALA A 221 -0.07 -13.17 -13.40
CA ALA A 221 0.60 -12.33 -12.44
C ALA A 221 2.07 -12.69 -12.28
N SER A 222 2.93 -11.70 -12.11
CA SER A 222 4.36 -11.89 -11.83
C SER A 222 4.60 -12.32 -10.38
N PRO A 223 5.61 -13.15 -10.09
CA PRO A 223 5.97 -13.54 -8.74
C PRO A 223 6.54 -12.34 -7.95
N ARG A 224 6.17 -12.23 -6.68
CA ARG A 224 6.69 -11.21 -5.76
C ARG A 224 7.26 -11.84 -4.50
N TYR A 225 8.32 -11.22 -3.96
CA TYR A 225 8.98 -11.61 -2.72
C TYR A 225 9.17 -10.39 -1.83
N THR A 226 9.07 -10.59 -0.52
CA THR A 226 9.35 -9.57 0.49
C THR A 226 10.61 -9.96 1.25
N PHE A 227 11.59 -9.06 1.30
CA PHE A 227 12.82 -9.25 2.06
C PHE A 227 12.87 -8.26 3.21
N THR A 228 13.47 -8.68 4.32
CA THR A 228 13.70 -7.84 5.50
C THR A 228 15.16 -7.94 5.95
N ALA A 229 15.68 -6.83 6.44
CA ALA A 229 17.05 -6.77 7.01
C ALA A 229 17.10 -7.11 8.52
N GLN A 230 15.99 -7.56 9.09
CA GLN A 230 15.96 -7.98 10.51
C GLN A 230 16.79 -9.24 10.73
N GLN A 231 17.32 -9.38 11.95
CA GLN A 231 18.06 -10.58 12.32
C GLN A 231 17.11 -11.80 12.36
N ALA A 232 17.64 -12.98 11.99
CA ALA A 232 16.85 -14.22 11.98
C ALA A 232 16.25 -14.56 13.36
N SER A 233 16.91 -14.15 14.45
CA SER A 233 16.41 -14.28 15.83
C SER A 233 15.07 -13.53 16.04
N ASP A 234 14.94 -12.35 15.45
CA ASP A 234 13.77 -11.50 15.61
C ASP A 234 12.61 -11.97 14.73
N MET A 235 12.93 -12.71 13.68
CA MET A 235 11.96 -13.27 12.73
C MET A 235 11.30 -14.56 13.23
N LYS A 236 11.75 -15.17 14.32
CA LYS A 236 11.21 -16.44 14.86
C LYS A 236 9.69 -16.40 15.15
N HIS A 237 9.15 -15.22 15.39
CA HIS A 237 7.74 -15.02 15.73
C HIS A 237 6.94 -14.42 14.58
N MET A 238 7.54 -14.20 13.41
CA MET A 238 6.87 -13.68 12.23
C MET A 238 6.46 -14.83 11.31
N ALA A 239 5.32 -14.70 10.65
CA ALA A 239 4.85 -15.68 9.65
C ALA A 239 5.85 -15.87 8.48
N LEU A 240 6.78 -14.94 8.31
CA LEU A 240 7.84 -14.94 7.31
C LEU A 240 8.97 -15.96 7.56
N THR A 241 9.04 -16.57 8.76
CA THR A 241 10.20 -17.38 9.17
C THR A 241 10.40 -18.67 8.39
N ARG A 242 9.35 -19.25 7.82
CA ARG A 242 9.45 -20.53 7.09
C ARG A 242 10.29 -20.43 5.81
N LEU A 243 10.49 -19.25 5.27
CA LEU A 243 11.06 -19.05 3.93
C LEU A 243 12.49 -18.50 3.93
N TYR A 244 12.99 -18.09 5.09
CA TYR A 244 14.39 -17.73 5.28
C TYR A 244 15.23 -18.87 5.92
N ALA A 245 14.58 -19.99 6.27
CA ALA A 245 15.20 -21.13 6.95
C ALA A 245 15.57 -22.29 6.02
N THR A 246 15.42 -22.11 4.72
CA THR A 246 15.93 -23.03 3.67
C THR A 246 17.04 -22.29 2.87
#